data_ee54356776b0a2cdc33139c5fdbe8fb4
#
_entry.id   ee54356776b0a2cdc33139c5fdbe8fb4
#
_cell.length_a   1.000
_cell.length_b   1.000
_cell.length_c   1.000
_cell.angle_alpha   90.00
_cell.angle_beta   90.00
_cell.angle_gamma   90.00
#
_symmetry.space_group_name_H-M   'P 1'
#
loop_
_entity.id
_entity.type
_entity.pdbx_description
1 polymer ?
#
loop_
_entity_poly.entity_id
_entity_poly.type
_entity_poly.pdbx_seq_one_letter_code
_entity_poly.pdbx_strand_id
1 'polypeptide(L)' 'MEIKDLYKINGIIYTYEDNNGVYARLMDVLTGYEEFIRMEELKQYEYK' A
#
# COMPACT_ATOMS: atom_id res chain seq x y z
N MET A 1 -5.27 13.29 -14.59
CA MET A 1 -4.34 12.97 -13.51
C MET A 1 -4.84 11.74 -12.75
N GLU A 2 -3.98 10.77 -12.58
CA GLU A 2 -4.35 9.57 -11.87
C GLU A 2 -4.07 9.71 -10.39
N ILE A 3 -4.96 9.14 -9.59
CA ILE A 3 -4.80 9.09 -8.15
C ILE A 3 -4.42 7.67 -7.80
N LYS A 4 -3.25 7.50 -7.19
CA LYS A 4 -2.81 6.19 -6.76
C LYS A 4 -3.66 5.73 -5.59
N ASP A 5 -3.84 4.42 -5.50
CA ASP A 5 -4.56 3.85 -4.38
C ASP A 5 -3.77 4.10 -3.11
N LEU A 6 -4.49 4.49 -2.08
CA LEU A 6 -3.88 4.75 -0.77
C LEU A 6 -4.36 3.70 0.21
N TYR A 7 -3.45 3.33 1.12
CA TYR A 7 -3.75 2.37 2.17
C TYR A 7 -3.23 2.89 3.49
N LYS A 8 -4.02 2.75 4.53
CA LYS A 8 -3.62 3.19 5.86
C LYS A 8 -3.45 1.98 6.75
N ILE A 9 -2.23 1.77 7.22
CA ILE A 9 -1.89 0.61 8.05
C ILE A 9 -1.18 1.11 9.30
N ASN A 10 -1.76 0.85 10.46
CA ASN A 10 -1.20 1.29 11.74
C ASN A 10 -0.91 2.79 11.77
N GLY A 11 -1.80 3.57 11.16
CA GLY A 11 -1.67 5.02 11.16
C GLY A 11 -0.72 5.57 10.12
N ILE A 12 -0.12 4.69 9.32
CA ILE A 12 0.82 5.11 8.27
C ILE A 12 0.13 4.98 6.92
N ILE A 13 0.26 6.02 6.11
CA ILE A 13 -0.37 6.01 4.78
C ILE A 13 0.66 5.57 3.75
N TYR A 14 0.25 4.62 2.92
CA TYR A 14 1.09 4.06 1.87
C TYR A 14 0.46 4.25 0.51
N THR A 15 1.29 4.34 -0.52
CA THR A 15 0.82 4.27 -1.90
C THR A 15 1.10 2.87 -2.43
N TYR A 16 0.20 2.40 -3.28
CA TYR A 16 0.36 1.10 -3.93
C TYR A 16 1.29 1.27 -5.12
N GLU A 17 2.36 0.48 -5.16
CA GLU A 17 3.34 0.58 -6.25
C GLU A 17 3.17 -0.53 -7.28
N ASP A 18 3.23 -1.78 -6.84
CA ASP A 18 3.03 -2.92 -7.74
C ASP A 18 2.81 -4.17 -6.89
N ASN A 19 2.75 -5.32 -7.55
CA ASN A 19 2.60 -6.59 -6.85
C ASN A 19 3.25 -7.70 -7.69
N ASN A 20 3.52 -8.83 -7.02
CA ASN A 20 4.06 -10.00 -7.71
C ASN A 20 3.05 -11.15 -7.78
N GLY A 21 1.78 -10.86 -7.50
CA GLY A 21 0.73 -11.85 -7.51
C GLY A 21 0.40 -12.39 -6.12
N VAL A 22 1.31 -12.31 -5.18
CA VAL A 22 1.10 -12.76 -3.81
C VAL A 22 1.24 -11.59 -2.84
N TYR A 23 2.27 -10.79 -3.02
CA TYR A 23 2.52 -9.63 -2.17
C TYR A 23 2.40 -8.35 -2.98
N ALA A 24 1.84 -7.34 -2.34
CA ALA A 24 1.81 -5.99 -2.91
C ALA A 24 2.95 -5.20 -2.30
N ARG A 25 3.57 -4.35 -3.11
CA ARG A 25 4.61 -3.46 -2.63
C ARG A 25 3.99 -2.08 -2.42
N LEU A 26 4.12 -1.60 -1.21
CA LEU A 26 3.59 -0.30 -0.82
C LEU A 26 4.74 0.60 -0.41
N MET A 27 4.54 1.91 -0.55
CA MET A 27 5.56 2.87 -0.16
C MET A 27 4.97 3.87 0.82
N ASP A 28 5.65 4.05 1.96
CA ASP A 28 5.28 5.04 2.95
C ASP A 28 5.41 6.43 2.33
N VAL A 29 4.33 7.21 2.34
CA VAL A 29 4.33 8.52 1.68
C VAL A 29 5.22 9.54 2.38
N LEU A 30 5.55 9.29 3.64
CA LEU A 30 6.37 10.24 4.40
C LEU A 30 7.84 9.91 4.35
N THR A 31 8.20 8.63 4.48
CA THR A 31 9.59 8.22 4.57
C THR A 31 10.13 7.64 3.28
N GLY A 32 9.24 7.14 2.41
CA GLY A 32 9.66 6.50 1.19
C GLY A 32 10.07 5.04 1.37
N TYR A 33 9.92 4.50 2.58
CA TYR A 33 10.23 3.09 2.81
C TYR A 33 9.20 2.20 2.14
N GLU A 34 9.66 1.07 1.66
CA GLU A 34 8.79 0.10 1.01
C GLU A 34 8.43 -1.00 1.98
N GLU A 35 7.18 -1.45 1.87
CA GLU A 35 6.68 -2.55 2.68
C GLU A 35 5.98 -3.53 1.77
N PHE A 36 6.06 -4.81 2.12
CA PHE A 36 5.35 -5.85 1.38
C PHE A 36 4.25 -6.40 2.24
N ILE A 37 3.05 -6.53 1.65
CA ILE A 37 1.91 -7.06 2.37
C ILE A 37 1.17 -8.01 1.43
N ARG A 38 0.58 -9.06 2.00
CA ARG A 38 -0.15 -10.01 1.20
C ARG A 38 -1.34 -9.35 0.52
N MET A 39 -1.56 -9.70 -0.73
CA MET A 39 -2.66 -9.13 -1.49
C MET A 39 -4.00 -9.35 -0.78
N GLU A 40 -4.20 -10.52 -0.19
CA GLU A 40 -5.46 -10.80 0.46
C GLU A 40 -5.66 -9.99 1.75
N GLU A 41 -4.57 -9.60 2.40
CA GLU A 41 -4.67 -8.75 3.58
C GLU A 41 -4.85 -7.31 3.21
N LEU A 42 -4.37 -6.93 2.05
CA LEU A 42 -4.38 -5.55 1.60
C LEU A 42 -5.80 -5.00 1.55
N LYS A 43 -6.76 -5.85 1.22
CA LYS A 43 -8.16 -5.43 1.09
C LYS A 43 -8.71 -4.86 2.39
N GLN A 44 -8.14 -5.25 3.53
CA GLN A 44 -8.62 -4.80 4.82
C GLN A 44 -8.16 -3.39 5.14
N TYR A 45 -7.19 -2.88 4.42
CA TYR A 45 -6.55 -1.61 4.73
C TYR A 45 -6.83 -0.52 3.71
N GLU A 46 -7.70 -0.79 2.78
CA GLU A 46 -7.98 0.18 1.73
C GLU A 46 -8.45 1.50 2.36
N TYR A 47 -7.83 2.59 1.95
CA TYR A 47 -8.07 3.90 2.51
C TYR A 47 -8.57 4.82 1.40
N LYS A 48 -9.71 5.43 1.61
CA LYS A 48 -10.28 6.37 0.65
C LYS A 48 -10.65 7.66 1.31
#